data_22fad22aeb0fa2b643351d102ded8205
#
_entry.id   22fad22aeb0fa2b643351d102ded8205
#
_cell.length_a   1.000
_cell.length_b   1.000
_cell.length_c   1.000
_cell.angle_alpha   90.00
_cell.angle_beta   90.00
_cell.angle_gamma   90.00
#
_symmetry.space_group_name_H-M   'P 1'
#
loop_
_entity.id
_entity.type
_entity.pdbx_description
1 polymer ?
#
loop_
_entity_poly.entity_id
_entity_poly.type
_entity_poly.pdbx_seq_one_letter_code
_entity_poly.pdbx_strand_id
1 'polypeptide(L)'
;NGKGWVKDYTYEELKKINFNKTHLEYTKEEIPTLEQVYRLIKPTNLTINVEIKTGIVFYPGIEERVLELTERLGMKERVIYSSFNHYTIRKIKELDPQAKTGMLYEDGIIDAVDYACDVVKADALHPAGYNVFYPGFLERCRERKRLLHVWTINEEKHMRMLCEAGVDALITNYPDIAKKIRDEYRFGELQPELVQRILQS
;
A
#
# COMPACT_ATOMS: atom_id res chain seq x y z
N ASN A 1 -1.99 -7.57 -23.88
CA ASN A 1 -1.36 -7.80 -25.20
C ASN A 1 -0.37 -6.71 -25.65
N GLY A 2 -0.06 -5.73 -24.79
CA GLY A 2 0.94 -4.69 -25.03
C GLY A 2 2.33 -5.08 -24.56
N LYS A 3 3.37 -4.37 -25.05
CA LYS A 3 4.77 -4.50 -24.62
C LYS A 3 5.41 -3.12 -24.54
N GLY A 4 6.35 -2.93 -23.59
CA GLY A 4 7.08 -1.67 -23.41
C GLY A 4 6.69 -0.95 -22.12
N TRP A 5 7.16 0.29 -21.98
CA TRP A 5 6.92 1.09 -20.79
C TRP A 5 5.69 1.98 -20.96
N VAL A 6 4.89 2.13 -19.91
CA VAL A 6 3.70 3.00 -19.92
C VAL A 6 4.06 4.45 -20.38
N LYS A 7 5.24 4.94 -19.99
CA LYS A 7 5.73 6.28 -20.38
C LYS A 7 5.89 6.50 -21.87
N ASP A 8 6.01 5.43 -22.65
CA ASP A 8 6.27 5.48 -24.11
C ASP A 8 4.96 5.49 -24.91
N TYR A 9 3.81 5.46 -24.25
CA TYR A 9 2.48 5.46 -24.85
C TYR A 9 1.69 6.70 -24.46
N THR A 10 0.88 7.18 -25.39
CA THR A 10 -0.22 8.08 -25.05
C THR A 10 -1.37 7.33 -24.38
N TYR A 11 -2.25 8.03 -23.70
CA TYR A 11 -3.43 7.41 -23.09
C TYR A 11 -4.32 6.73 -24.13
N GLU A 12 -4.50 7.34 -25.32
CA GLU A 12 -5.29 6.76 -26.42
C GLU A 12 -4.67 5.47 -26.99
N GLU A 13 -3.36 5.34 -26.96
CA GLU A 13 -2.66 4.10 -27.32
C GLU A 13 -2.82 3.04 -26.23
N LEU A 14 -2.72 3.41 -24.95
CA LEU A 14 -2.94 2.51 -23.83
C LEU A 14 -4.36 1.93 -23.81
N LYS A 15 -5.37 2.72 -24.17
CA LYS A 15 -6.78 2.25 -24.28
C LYS A 15 -6.98 1.16 -25.34
N LYS A 16 -6.09 1.05 -26.32
CA LYS A 16 -6.13 -0.02 -27.35
C LYS A 16 -5.56 -1.34 -26.83
N ILE A 17 -4.80 -1.32 -25.74
CA ILE A 17 -4.24 -2.51 -25.12
C ILE A 17 -5.31 -3.18 -24.25
N ASN A 18 -5.40 -4.51 -24.36
CA ASN A 18 -6.28 -5.28 -23.51
C ASN A 18 -5.54 -5.72 -22.24
N PHE A 19 -6.02 -5.32 -21.06
CA PHE A 19 -5.43 -5.57 -19.76
C PHE A 19 -6.01 -6.79 -19.03
N ASN A 20 -6.70 -7.70 -19.74
CA ASN A 20 -7.37 -8.89 -19.17
C ASN A 20 -6.43 -10.09 -18.93
N LYS A 21 -5.11 -9.95 -18.99
CA LYS A 21 -4.14 -11.07 -19.00
C LYS A 21 -4.34 -12.09 -17.87
N THR A 22 -4.72 -11.64 -16.68
CA THR A 22 -4.92 -12.49 -15.50
C THR A 22 -6.37 -12.92 -15.30
N HIS A 23 -7.31 -12.38 -16.09
CA HIS A 23 -8.74 -12.60 -16.01
C HIS A 23 -9.32 -12.76 -17.42
N LEU A 24 -9.06 -13.92 -18.02
CA LEU A 24 -9.43 -14.21 -19.41
C LEU A 24 -10.95 -14.32 -19.62
N GLU A 25 -11.72 -14.44 -18.54
CA GLU A 25 -13.18 -14.40 -18.55
C GLU A 25 -13.73 -13.03 -18.98
N TYR A 26 -12.95 -11.96 -18.84
CA TYR A 26 -13.28 -10.64 -19.38
C TYR A 26 -12.78 -10.50 -20.82
N THR A 27 -13.64 -10.11 -21.74
CA THR A 27 -13.30 -10.05 -23.18
C THR A 27 -12.35 -8.90 -23.49
N LYS A 28 -12.52 -7.75 -22.85
CA LYS A 28 -11.66 -6.57 -23.01
C LYS A 28 -11.70 -5.73 -21.74
N GLU A 29 -10.53 -5.43 -21.22
CA GLU A 29 -10.34 -4.52 -20.09
C GLU A 29 -9.41 -3.38 -20.48
N GLU A 30 -9.86 -2.15 -20.27
CA GLU A 30 -9.08 -0.93 -20.52
C GLU A 30 -8.39 -0.46 -19.24
N ILE A 31 -7.25 0.23 -19.39
CA ILE A 31 -6.58 0.87 -18.27
C ILE A 31 -7.42 2.06 -17.77
N PRO A 32 -7.85 2.09 -16.50
CA PRO A 32 -8.56 3.24 -15.96
C PRO A 32 -7.58 4.38 -15.62
N THR A 33 -8.06 5.61 -15.69
CA THR A 33 -7.37 6.74 -15.08
C THR A 33 -7.59 6.74 -13.56
N LEU A 34 -6.68 7.37 -12.79
CA LEU A 34 -6.87 7.54 -11.36
C LEU A 34 -8.16 8.31 -11.03
N GLU A 35 -8.54 9.29 -11.86
CA GLU A 35 -9.81 10.02 -11.70
C GLU A 35 -11.04 9.10 -11.83
N GLN A 36 -11.03 8.17 -12.79
CA GLN A 36 -12.11 7.19 -12.95
C GLN A 36 -12.21 6.28 -11.71
N VAL A 37 -11.07 5.83 -11.18
CA VAL A 37 -11.04 5.03 -9.94
C VAL A 37 -11.59 5.84 -8.75
N TYR A 38 -11.18 7.10 -8.59
CA TYR A 38 -11.70 7.95 -7.52
C TYR A 38 -13.21 8.16 -7.62
N ARG A 39 -13.73 8.42 -8.83
CA ARG A 39 -15.19 8.58 -9.06
C ARG A 39 -15.97 7.30 -8.76
N LEU A 40 -15.41 6.13 -9.07
CA LEU A 40 -16.01 4.82 -8.77
C LEU A 40 -16.09 4.59 -7.25
N ILE A 41 -15.02 4.91 -6.53
CA ILE A 41 -14.92 4.62 -5.09
C ILE A 41 -15.61 5.71 -4.23
N LYS A 42 -15.73 6.93 -4.73
CA LYS A 42 -16.25 8.08 -3.97
C LYS A 42 -17.63 7.83 -3.30
N PRO A 43 -18.62 7.17 -3.93
CA PRO A 43 -19.91 6.88 -3.30
C PRO A 43 -19.87 5.77 -2.24
N THR A 44 -18.72 5.12 -2.03
CA THR A 44 -18.53 4.06 -1.03
C THR A 44 -17.84 4.59 0.24
N ASN A 45 -17.65 3.72 1.25
CA ASN A 45 -16.86 4.02 2.46
C ASN A 45 -15.40 3.56 2.36
N LEU A 46 -14.94 3.13 1.18
CA LEU A 46 -13.61 2.59 1.00
C LEU A 46 -12.54 3.69 1.02
N THR A 47 -11.40 3.38 1.60
CA THR A 47 -10.15 4.13 1.47
C THR A 47 -9.35 3.57 0.31
N ILE A 48 -8.61 4.41 -0.39
CA ILE A 48 -7.78 4.02 -1.52
C ILE A 48 -6.31 4.11 -1.11
N ASN A 49 -5.54 3.05 -1.32
CA ASN A 49 -4.09 3.10 -1.32
C ASN A 49 -3.60 3.36 -2.74
N VAL A 50 -3.03 4.54 -2.98
CA VAL A 50 -2.47 4.95 -4.28
C VAL A 50 -0.98 4.68 -4.26
N GLU A 51 -0.56 3.62 -4.94
CA GLU A 51 0.86 3.35 -5.13
C GLU A 51 1.43 4.19 -6.27
N ILE A 52 2.40 5.03 -5.98
CA ILE A 52 3.09 5.88 -6.96
C ILE A 52 4.41 5.18 -7.36
N LYS A 53 4.44 4.67 -8.60
CA LYS A 53 5.56 3.89 -9.13
C LYS A 53 6.59 4.80 -9.83
N THR A 54 7.52 5.33 -9.05
CA THR A 54 8.60 6.24 -9.51
C THR A 54 10.00 5.68 -9.29
N GLY A 55 10.14 4.38 -9.00
CA GLY A 55 11.44 3.77 -8.70
C GLY A 55 12.39 3.70 -9.90
N ILE A 56 11.88 3.44 -11.12
CA ILE A 56 12.68 3.31 -12.35
C ILE A 56 12.44 4.52 -13.24
N VAL A 57 11.19 4.94 -13.40
CA VAL A 57 10.80 6.12 -14.18
C VAL A 57 10.24 7.17 -13.23
N PHE A 58 10.89 8.31 -13.13
CA PHE A 58 10.58 9.29 -12.06
C PHE A 58 9.30 10.11 -12.29
N TYR A 59 8.78 10.20 -13.50
CA TYR A 59 7.57 10.96 -13.85
C TYR A 59 7.52 12.36 -13.19
N PRO A 60 8.33 13.34 -13.62
CA PRO A 60 8.40 14.65 -12.97
C PRO A 60 7.03 15.31 -12.78
N GLY A 61 6.73 15.75 -11.57
CA GLY A 61 5.46 16.41 -11.23
C GLY A 61 4.30 15.45 -10.95
N ILE A 62 4.54 14.14 -10.83
CA ILE A 62 3.47 13.16 -10.55
C ILE A 62 2.88 13.35 -9.14
N GLU A 63 3.70 13.69 -8.16
CA GLU A 63 3.27 13.89 -6.78
C GLU A 63 2.30 15.06 -6.67
N GLU A 64 2.64 16.19 -7.29
CA GLU A 64 1.80 17.38 -7.36
C GLU A 64 0.45 17.07 -8.03
N ARG A 65 0.49 16.41 -9.19
CA ARG A 65 -0.72 16.07 -9.95
C ARG A 65 -1.64 15.11 -9.20
N VAL A 66 -1.08 14.14 -8.47
CA VAL A 66 -1.87 13.19 -7.69
C VAL A 66 -2.52 13.91 -6.50
N LEU A 67 -1.81 14.78 -5.80
CA LEU A 67 -2.35 15.57 -4.69
C LEU A 67 -3.45 16.52 -5.18
N GLU A 68 -3.22 17.27 -6.26
CA GLU A 68 -4.22 18.17 -6.87
C GLU A 68 -5.49 17.41 -7.29
N LEU A 69 -5.34 16.25 -7.93
CA LEU A 69 -6.49 15.41 -8.33
C LEU A 69 -7.29 14.96 -7.11
N THR A 70 -6.58 14.51 -6.07
CA THR A 70 -7.21 14.03 -4.83
C THR A 70 -8.01 15.14 -4.14
N GLU A 71 -7.43 16.33 -4.06
CA GLU A 71 -8.10 17.51 -3.47
C GLU A 71 -9.30 17.96 -4.32
N ARG A 72 -9.12 18.11 -5.62
CA ARG A 72 -10.19 18.49 -6.57
C ARG A 72 -11.41 17.57 -6.48
N LEU A 73 -11.20 16.27 -6.22
CA LEU A 73 -12.28 15.30 -6.11
C LEU A 73 -12.81 15.13 -4.67
N GLY A 74 -12.23 15.83 -3.69
CA GLY A 74 -12.64 15.75 -2.29
C GLY A 74 -12.37 14.37 -1.68
N MET A 75 -11.25 13.74 -2.04
CA MET A 75 -10.87 12.39 -1.59
C MET A 75 -9.76 12.39 -0.53
N LYS A 76 -9.28 13.56 -0.11
CA LYS A 76 -8.08 13.74 0.72
C LYS A 76 -8.05 12.86 1.97
N GLU A 77 -9.16 12.78 2.72
CA GLU A 77 -9.27 11.99 3.94
C GLU A 77 -9.33 10.47 3.71
N ARG A 78 -9.48 10.06 2.46
CA ARG A 78 -9.72 8.67 2.07
C ARG A 78 -8.64 8.10 1.17
N VAL A 79 -7.48 8.76 1.09
CA VAL A 79 -6.34 8.31 0.29
C VAL A 79 -5.11 8.14 1.17
N ILE A 80 -4.41 7.02 0.96
CA ILE A 80 -3.06 6.77 1.46
C ILE A 80 -2.16 6.72 0.23
N TYR A 81 -1.06 7.47 0.24
CA TYR A 81 -0.07 7.42 -0.84
C TYR A 81 1.07 6.50 -0.45
N SER A 82 1.39 5.54 -1.29
CA SER A 82 2.50 4.62 -1.05
C SER A 82 3.47 4.57 -2.21
N SER A 83 4.73 4.25 -1.93
CA SER A 83 5.77 4.08 -2.94
C SER A 83 6.94 3.28 -2.40
N PHE A 84 7.58 2.50 -3.30
CA PHE A 84 8.92 1.95 -3.09
C PHE A 84 10.01 3.02 -3.25
N ASN A 85 9.70 4.13 -3.92
CA ASN A 85 10.59 5.28 -3.96
C ASN A 85 10.32 6.18 -2.75
N HIS A 86 11.14 6.07 -1.73
CA HIS A 86 10.98 6.82 -0.48
C HIS A 86 11.15 8.33 -0.67
N TYR A 87 11.86 8.79 -1.71
CA TYR A 87 11.88 10.22 -2.09
C TYR A 87 10.50 10.73 -2.47
N THR A 88 9.69 9.93 -3.19
CA THR A 88 8.30 10.27 -3.52
C THR A 88 7.45 10.45 -2.25
N ILE A 89 7.57 9.54 -1.28
CA ILE A 89 6.86 9.64 0.01
C ILE A 89 7.25 10.91 0.74
N ARG A 90 8.55 11.17 0.84
CA ARG A 90 9.07 12.38 1.49
C ARG A 90 8.58 13.64 0.78
N LYS A 91 8.62 13.68 -0.55
CA LYS A 91 8.13 14.82 -1.34
C LYS A 91 6.64 15.07 -1.12
N ILE A 92 5.81 14.02 -1.05
CA ILE A 92 4.39 14.16 -0.72
C ILE A 92 4.20 14.81 0.65
N LYS A 93 4.96 14.39 1.66
CA LYS A 93 4.91 15.00 3.01
C LYS A 93 5.41 16.44 3.04
N GLU A 94 6.33 16.82 2.17
CA GLU A 94 6.79 18.21 1.99
C GLU A 94 5.73 19.08 1.33
N LEU A 95 5.00 18.55 0.33
CA LEU A 95 3.93 19.25 -0.38
C LEU A 95 2.63 19.34 0.44
N ASP A 96 2.28 18.27 1.14
CA ASP A 96 1.12 18.19 2.03
C ASP A 96 1.47 17.41 3.30
N PRO A 97 1.83 18.11 4.40
CA PRO A 97 2.16 17.46 5.68
C PRO A 97 1.04 16.61 6.28
N GLN A 98 -0.23 16.83 5.87
CA GLN A 98 -1.38 16.07 6.35
C GLN A 98 -1.69 14.83 5.49
N ALA A 99 -1.07 14.70 4.30
CA ALA A 99 -1.25 13.53 3.46
C ALA A 99 -0.85 12.26 4.21
N LYS A 100 -1.70 11.23 4.17
CA LYS A 100 -1.41 9.93 4.76
C LYS A 100 -0.48 9.16 3.82
N THR A 101 0.63 8.66 4.35
CA THR A 101 1.68 8.03 3.53
C THR A 101 2.13 6.69 4.08
N GLY A 102 2.50 5.77 3.16
CA GLY A 102 3.01 4.44 3.46
C GLY A 102 4.32 4.15 2.74
N MET A 103 5.34 3.76 3.49
CA MET A 103 6.66 3.40 2.97
C MET A 103 6.68 1.94 2.56
N LEU A 104 6.66 1.67 1.24
CA LEU A 104 6.82 0.32 0.70
C LEU A 104 8.28 -0.10 0.68
N TYR A 105 8.55 -1.34 1.10
CA TYR A 105 9.87 -1.96 0.97
C TYR A 105 9.77 -3.48 1.00
N GLU A 106 10.69 -4.14 0.32
CA GLU A 106 10.78 -5.59 0.23
C GLU A 106 11.93 -6.11 1.09
N ASP A 107 13.15 -5.69 0.79
CA ASP A 107 14.34 -6.13 1.51
C ASP A 107 14.38 -5.62 2.95
N GLY A 108 15.11 -6.34 3.81
CA GLY A 108 15.33 -5.93 5.19
C GLY A 108 16.11 -4.61 5.28
N ILE A 109 15.51 -3.63 5.93
CA ILE A 109 16.13 -2.33 6.22
C ILE A 109 16.50 -2.30 7.70
N ILE A 110 17.76 -2.00 8.02
CA ILE A 110 18.18 -1.79 9.40
C ILE A 110 17.43 -0.58 9.96
N ASP A 111 16.87 -0.72 11.17
CA ASP A 111 16.09 0.32 11.84
C ASP A 111 14.95 0.90 10.95
N ALA A 112 14.27 0.02 10.18
CA ALA A 112 13.24 0.41 9.22
C ALA A 112 12.18 1.34 9.81
N VAL A 113 11.78 1.13 11.06
CA VAL A 113 10.76 1.94 11.75
C VAL A 113 11.29 3.36 12.01
N ASP A 114 12.51 3.48 12.52
CA ASP A 114 13.13 4.78 12.77
C ASP A 114 13.44 5.51 11.46
N TYR A 115 13.90 4.79 10.46
CA TYR A 115 14.08 5.33 9.11
C TYR A 115 12.76 5.88 8.54
N ALA A 116 11.67 5.13 8.65
CA ALA A 116 10.35 5.60 8.21
C ALA A 116 9.90 6.87 8.96
N CYS A 117 10.15 6.93 10.28
CA CYS A 117 9.76 8.06 11.12
C CYS A 117 10.63 9.29 10.91
N ASP A 118 11.96 9.12 10.94
CA ASP A 118 12.89 10.23 11.12
C ASP A 118 13.45 10.73 9.79
N VAL A 119 13.53 9.87 8.77
CA VAL A 119 14.05 10.21 7.45
C VAL A 119 12.96 10.38 6.43
N VAL A 120 12.10 9.37 6.25
CA VAL A 120 11.04 9.36 5.22
C VAL A 120 9.84 10.20 5.63
N LYS A 121 9.55 10.28 6.94
CA LYS A 121 8.36 10.93 7.54
C LYS A 121 7.04 10.22 7.18
N ALA A 122 7.09 8.91 6.92
CA ALA A 122 5.91 8.13 6.59
C ALA A 122 5.02 7.87 7.82
N ASP A 123 3.71 7.82 7.61
CA ASP A 123 2.72 7.53 8.66
C ASP A 123 2.57 6.02 8.88
N ALA A 124 2.79 5.22 7.85
CA ALA A 124 2.73 3.77 7.87
C ALA A 124 3.96 3.12 7.24
N LEU A 125 4.30 1.92 7.70
CA LEU A 125 5.21 1.01 7.01
C LEU A 125 4.39 0.01 6.20
N HIS A 126 4.79 -0.22 4.95
CA HIS A 126 4.24 -1.22 4.06
C HIS A 126 5.32 -2.26 3.70
N PRO A 127 5.69 -3.17 4.63
CA PRO A 127 6.70 -4.18 4.41
C PRO A 127 6.19 -5.39 3.64
N ALA A 128 7.10 -6.12 2.98
CA ALA A 128 6.88 -7.51 2.63
C ALA A 128 6.72 -8.35 3.90
N GLY A 129 5.88 -9.40 3.84
CA GLY A 129 5.42 -10.16 5.00
C GLY A 129 6.51 -10.66 5.94
N TYR A 130 7.66 -11.11 5.40
CA TYR A 130 8.75 -11.65 6.22
C TYR A 130 9.47 -10.59 7.08
N ASN A 131 9.37 -9.30 6.74
CA ASN A 131 9.98 -8.23 7.53
C ASN A 131 9.33 -8.07 8.92
N VAL A 132 8.08 -8.51 9.07
CA VAL A 132 7.36 -8.42 10.36
C VAL A 132 7.99 -9.31 11.45
N PHE A 133 8.74 -10.34 11.03
CA PHE A 133 9.36 -11.31 11.94
C PHE A 133 10.76 -10.94 12.44
N TYR A 134 11.31 -9.80 12.03
CA TYR A 134 12.56 -9.33 12.60
C TYR A 134 12.39 -9.01 14.09
N PRO A 135 13.34 -9.47 14.95
CA PRO A 135 13.27 -9.23 16.37
C PRO A 135 13.11 -7.73 16.71
N GLY A 136 12.15 -7.42 17.56
CA GLY A 136 11.89 -6.04 18.00
C GLY A 136 11.14 -5.16 17.00
N PHE A 137 10.81 -5.65 15.80
CA PHE A 137 10.16 -4.83 14.77
C PHE A 137 8.75 -4.37 15.18
N LEU A 138 7.90 -5.27 15.65
CA LEU A 138 6.54 -4.95 16.09
C LEU A 138 6.51 -4.07 17.32
N GLU A 139 7.40 -4.33 18.28
CA GLU A 139 7.59 -3.51 19.47
C GLU A 139 7.96 -2.08 19.07
N ARG A 140 8.89 -1.93 18.14
CA ARG A 140 9.32 -0.63 17.65
C ARG A 140 8.22 0.11 16.90
N CYS A 141 7.40 -0.58 16.08
CA CYS A 141 6.22 0.00 15.43
C CYS A 141 5.25 0.57 16.47
N ARG A 142 4.98 -0.20 17.55
CA ARG A 142 4.11 0.23 18.65
C ARG A 142 4.66 1.45 19.38
N GLU A 143 5.94 1.45 19.78
CA GLU A 143 6.61 2.56 20.46
C GLU A 143 6.53 3.85 19.63
N ARG A 144 6.78 3.74 18.33
CA ARG A 144 6.77 4.86 17.38
C ARG A 144 5.37 5.21 16.87
N LYS A 145 4.32 4.45 17.30
CA LYS A 145 2.92 4.61 16.86
C LYS A 145 2.79 4.66 15.33
N ARG A 146 3.44 3.73 14.64
CA ARG A 146 3.38 3.60 13.18
C ARG A 146 2.39 2.52 12.80
N LEU A 147 1.56 2.82 11.80
CA LEU A 147 0.67 1.84 11.18
C LEU A 147 1.47 0.81 10.38
N LEU A 148 0.96 -0.39 10.30
CA LEU A 148 1.61 -1.51 9.64
C LEU A 148 0.66 -2.17 8.65
N HIS A 149 0.94 -2.01 7.34
CA HIS A 149 0.17 -2.57 6.23
C HIS A 149 1.03 -3.57 5.47
N VAL A 150 0.78 -4.85 5.66
CA VAL A 150 1.68 -5.94 5.22
C VAL A 150 1.25 -6.53 3.87
N TRP A 151 2.18 -6.67 2.91
CA TRP A 151 1.94 -7.18 1.55
C TRP A 151 2.89 -8.31 1.17
N THR A 152 2.64 -9.13 0.13
CA THR A 152 1.32 -9.48 -0.36
C THR A 152 0.93 -10.79 0.31
N ILE A 153 -0.09 -10.77 1.14
CA ILE A 153 -0.47 -11.90 1.99
C ILE A 153 -1.65 -12.61 1.37
N ASN A 154 -1.40 -13.77 0.75
CA ASN A 154 -2.42 -14.53 0.02
C ASN A 154 -2.83 -15.83 0.70
N GLU A 155 -2.01 -16.34 1.63
CA GLU A 155 -2.31 -17.56 2.35
C GLU A 155 -3.09 -17.28 3.63
N GLU A 156 -4.18 -18.02 3.83
CA GLU A 156 -5.07 -17.87 4.99
C GLU A 156 -4.33 -18.01 6.33
N LYS A 157 -3.40 -18.96 6.42
CA LYS A 157 -2.55 -19.16 7.61
C LYS A 157 -1.79 -17.87 7.96
N HIS A 158 -1.18 -17.23 6.97
CA HIS A 158 -0.42 -15.99 7.18
C HIS A 158 -1.34 -14.79 7.48
N MET A 159 -2.54 -14.75 6.88
CA MET A 159 -3.54 -13.72 7.22
C MET A 159 -3.91 -13.81 8.70
N ARG A 160 -4.25 -15.03 9.20
CA ARG A 160 -4.59 -15.25 10.61
C ARG A 160 -3.47 -14.82 11.54
N MET A 161 -2.26 -15.27 11.26
CA MET A 161 -1.06 -14.94 12.04
C MET A 161 -0.84 -13.43 12.16
N LEU A 162 -0.96 -12.69 11.07
CA LEU A 162 -0.76 -11.24 11.06
C LEU A 162 -1.94 -10.49 11.73
N CYS A 163 -3.16 -11.01 11.61
CA CYS A 163 -4.30 -10.49 12.37
C CYS A 163 -4.11 -10.69 13.89
N GLU A 164 -3.61 -11.85 14.31
CA GLU A 164 -3.27 -12.12 15.71
C GLU A 164 -2.15 -11.20 16.22
N ALA A 165 -1.15 -10.91 15.36
CA ALA A 165 -0.09 -9.97 15.67
C ALA A 165 -0.58 -8.52 15.77
N GLY A 166 -1.80 -8.23 15.32
CA GLY A 166 -2.44 -6.92 15.41
C GLY A 166 -1.97 -5.91 14.36
N VAL A 167 -1.59 -6.38 13.14
CA VAL A 167 -1.28 -5.45 12.04
C VAL A 167 -2.51 -4.63 11.64
N ASP A 168 -2.30 -3.42 11.15
CA ASP A 168 -3.39 -2.49 10.84
C ASP A 168 -4.09 -2.82 9.51
N ALA A 169 -3.38 -3.38 8.55
CA ALA A 169 -3.95 -3.83 7.28
C ALA A 169 -3.17 -4.97 6.64
N LEU A 170 -3.90 -5.79 5.88
CA LEU A 170 -3.35 -6.80 4.97
C LEU A 170 -3.57 -6.35 3.54
N ILE A 171 -2.52 -6.37 2.73
CA ILE A 171 -2.58 -6.17 1.28
C ILE A 171 -2.56 -7.55 0.64
N THR A 172 -3.65 -7.93 -0.04
CA THR A 172 -3.90 -9.28 -0.54
C THR A 172 -4.65 -9.28 -1.86
N ASN A 173 -4.52 -10.36 -2.63
CA ASN A 173 -5.33 -10.64 -3.82
C ASN A 173 -6.69 -11.30 -3.47
N TYR A 174 -6.92 -11.66 -2.20
CA TYR A 174 -8.12 -12.35 -1.72
C TYR A 174 -8.83 -11.55 -0.61
N PRO A 175 -9.37 -10.36 -0.94
CA PRO A 175 -9.96 -9.46 0.06
C PRO A 175 -11.20 -10.03 0.75
N ASP A 176 -11.93 -10.92 0.09
CA ASP A 176 -13.10 -11.61 0.64
C ASP A 176 -12.71 -12.60 1.75
N ILE A 177 -11.60 -13.33 1.57
CA ILE A 177 -11.03 -14.24 2.59
C ILE A 177 -10.47 -13.40 3.74
N ALA A 178 -9.65 -12.39 3.43
CA ALA A 178 -9.07 -11.52 4.45
C ALA A 178 -10.15 -10.82 5.29
N LYS A 179 -11.27 -10.41 4.67
CA LYS A 179 -12.40 -9.83 5.40
C LYS A 179 -13.02 -10.80 6.40
N LYS A 180 -13.24 -12.06 6.02
CA LYS A 180 -13.78 -13.10 6.93
C LYS A 180 -12.86 -13.30 8.14
N ILE A 181 -11.55 -13.41 7.88
CA ILE A 181 -10.56 -13.59 8.95
C ILE A 181 -10.53 -12.36 9.85
N ARG A 182 -10.46 -11.15 9.27
CA ARG A 182 -10.47 -9.91 10.04
C ARG A 182 -11.64 -9.82 11.01
N ASP A 183 -12.82 -10.25 10.58
CA ASP A 183 -14.03 -10.16 11.40
C ASP A 183 -13.97 -11.09 12.64
N GLU A 184 -13.04 -12.06 12.66
CA GLU A 184 -12.74 -12.94 13.82
C GLU A 184 -11.78 -12.29 14.83
N TYR A 185 -11.02 -11.26 14.42
CA TYR A 185 -9.99 -10.61 15.24
C TYR A 185 -10.27 -9.12 15.44
N ARG A 186 -9.73 -8.57 16.55
CA ARG A 186 -9.70 -7.11 16.75
C ARG A 186 -8.46 -6.54 16.09
N PHE A 187 -8.64 -5.76 15.02
CA PHE A 187 -7.56 -5.05 14.35
C PHE A 187 -7.06 -3.87 15.17
N GLY A 188 -5.77 -3.56 15.05
CA GLY A 188 -5.18 -2.32 15.58
C GLY A 188 -4.52 -2.43 16.96
N GLU A 189 -4.42 -3.64 17.53
CA GLU A 189 -3.64 -3.87 18.75
C GLU A 189 -2.47 -4.82 18.43
N LEU A 190 -1.29 -4.29 18.14
CA LEU A 190 -0.08 -5.09 17.92
C LEU A 190 0.23 -5.98 19.13
N GLN A 191 0.39 -7.28 18.90
CA GLN A 191 0.69 -8.28 19.93
C GLN A 191 2.01 -9.02 19.62
N PRO A 192 3.17 -8.41 19.91
CA PRO A 192 4.49 -8.93 19.55
C PRO A 192 4.79 -10.33 20.10
N GLU A 193 4.24 -10.64 21.29
CA GLU A 193 4.47 -11.92 21.97
C GLU A 193 3.90 -13.12 21.22
N LEU A 194 2.82 -12.93 20.46
CA LEU A 194 2.21 -13.99 19.64
C LEU A 194 3.08 -14.34 18.43
N VAL A 195 3.73 -13.36 17.81
CA VAL A 195 4.61 -13.60 16.66
C VAL A 195 5.82 -14.44 17.07
N GLN A 196 6.41 -14.21 18.23
CA GLN A 196 7.52 -15.02 18.72
C GLN A 196 7.13 -16.49 18.98
N ARG A 197 5.90 -16.75 19.43
CA ARG A 197 5.40 -18.13 19.60
C ARG A 197 5.23 -18.86 18.28
N ILE A 198 4.82 -18.16 17.22
CA ILE A 198 4.62 -18.72 15.88
C ILE A 198 5.96 -19.07 15.21
N LEU A 199 7.01 -18.28 15.46
CA LEU A 199 8.37 -18.56 14.95
C LEU A 199 9.04 -19.76 15.63
N GLN A 200 8.53 -20.20 16.78
CA GLN A 200 9.04 -21.34 17.56
C GLN A 200 8.26 -22.64 17.32
N SER A 201 7.14 -22.57 16.59
CA SER A 201 6.29 -23.72 16.22
C SER A 201 6.57 -24.19 14.78
#